data_cb729e4fcba8006e131a5dbc2ad32432
#
_entry.id   cb729e4fcba8006e131a5dbc2ad32432
#
_cell.length_a   1.000
_cell.length_b   1.000
_cell.length_c   1.000
_cell.angle_alpha   90.00
_cell.angle_beta   90.00
_cell.angle_gamma   90.00
#
_symmetry.space_group_name_H-M   'P 1'
#
loop_
_entity.id
_entity.type
_entity.pdbx_description
1 polymer ?
#
loop_
_entity_poly.entity_id
_entity_poly.type
_entity_poly.pdbx_seq_one_letter_code
_entity_poly.pdbx_strand_id
1 'polypeptide(L)'
;MRKKAVSVQPKTCGSAFPADTVTAKIELVMKCKEKNVPIISSMGAGNKLDASAFRVADIYKTKVCPLAKVMRRELKKRGVKKLKVVYSEEKPMRPVDEEESSCRTDCVCPPGSQRTCSVRRDIPGSLAFVPSVAGLMIAGEVTKDLIEKETSL
;
A
#
# COMPACT_ATOMS: atom_id res chain seq x y z
N MET A 1 8.95 -16.41 -28.21
CA MET A 1 9.92 -15.96 -27.16
C MET A 1 9.16 -15.82 -25.83
N ARG A 2 9.30 -16.77 -24.91
CA ARG A 2 8.65 -16.71 -23.59
C ARG A 2 9.36 -15.67 -22.74
N LYS A 3 8.71 -14.54 -22.47
CA LYS A 3 9.21 -13.57 -21.48
C LYS A 3 9.05 -14.18 -20.09
N LYS A 4 10.17 -14.53 -19.45
CA LYS A 4 10.21 -15.02 -18.07
C LYS A 4 9.54 -14.00 -17.15
N ALA A 5 8.49 -14.44 -16.48
CA ALA A 5 7.97 -13.73 -15.32
C ALA A 5 9.11 -13.62 -14.28
N VAL A 6 9.51 -12.41 -13.95
CA VAL A 6 10.46 -12.19 -12.85
C VAL A 6 9.69 -12.43 -11.57
N SER A 7 9.81 -13.63 -11.03
CA SER A 7 9.39 -13.91 -9.66
C SER A 7 10.31 -13.12 -8.74
N VAL A 8 9.81 -12.05 -8.18
CA VAL A 8 10.43 -11.41 -7.02
C VAL A 8 10.14 -12.33 -5.84
N GLN A 9 10.99 -13.33 -5.66
CA GLN A 9 10.96 -14.10 -4.41
C GLN A 9 11.40 -13.16 -3.28
N PRO A 10 10.58 -13.00 -2.22
CA PRO A 10 11.07 -12.38 -1.02
C PRO A 10 12.12 -13.33 -0.44
N LYS A 11 13.39 -12.94 -0.46
CA LYS A 11 14.41 -13.60 0.36
C LYS A 11 13.93 -13.44 1.80
N THR A 12 13.47 -14.53 2.36
CA THR A 12 13.11 -14.68 3.76
C THR A 12 14.35 -14.44 4.60
N CYS A 13 14.53 -13.27 5.08
CA CYS A 13 15.26 -12.97 6.29
C CYS A 13 14.37 -12.01 7.09
N GLY A 14 14.11 -12.35 8.34
CA GLY A 14 13.13 -11.74 9.22
C GLY A 14 13.35 -10.25 9.57
N SER A 15 13.50 -9.43 8.57
CA SER A 15 13.24 -8.01 8.64
C SER A 15 11.94 -7.79 7.88
N ALA A 16 10.89 -7.49 8.61
CA ALA A 16 9.70 -6.89 8.04
C ALA A 16 10.16 -5.67 7.24
N PHE A 17 10.37 -5.85 5.94
CA PHE A 17 10.47 -4.72 5.03
C PHE A 17 9.18 -3.96 5.22
N PRO A 18 9.20 -2.74 5.72
CA PRO A 18 8.01 -1.94 5.77
C PRO A 18 7.70 -1.52 4.33
N ALA A 19 7.12 -2.45 3.54
CA ALA A 19 6.49 -2.14 2.28
C ALA A 19 5.38 -1.08 2.45
N ASP A 20 5.14 -0.70 3.68
CA ASP A 20 4.24 0.34 4.13
C ASP A 20 4.84 1.75 4.07
N THR A 21 6.13 1.89 3.82
CA THR A 21 6.71 3.22 3.69
C THR A 21 6.44 3.80 2.30
N VAL A 22 6.09 5.07 2.27
CA VAL A 22 5.91 5.84 1.02
C VAL A 22 7.13 5.71 0.11
N THR A 23 8.33 5.76 0.68
CA THR A 23 9.59 5.65 -0.06
C THR A 23 9.72 4.32 -0.79
N ALA A 24 9.46 3.19 -0.11
CA ALA A 24 9.54 1.87 -0.74
C ALA A 24 8.51 1.70 -1.87
N LYS A 25 7.28 2.19 -1.67
CA LYS A 25 6.24 2.17 -2.71
C LYS A 25 6.66 2.98 -3.95
N ILE A 26 7.24 4.16 -3.75
CA ILE A 26 7.71 5.01 -4.84
C ILE A 26 8.86 4.32 -5.59
N GLU A 27 9.82 3.75 -4.88
CA GLU A 27 10.97 3.07 -5.49
C GLU A 27 10.52 1.88 -6.34
N LEU A 28 9.57 1.07 -5.85
CA LEU A 28 8.98 -0.03 -6.62
C LEU A 28 8.30 0.48 -7.90
N VAL A 29 7.52 1.54 -7.81
CA VAL A 29 6.87 2.14 -8.99
C VAL A 29 7.90 2.61 -10.01
N MET A 30 8.98 3.26 -9.57
CA MET A 30 10.04 3.73 -10.46
C MET A 30 10.77 2.57 -11.13
N LYS A 31 11.15 1.53 -10.38
CA LYS A 31 11.81 0.32 -10.92
C LYS A 31 10.91 -0.42 -11.92
N CYS A 32 9.61 -0.53 -11.63
CA CYS A 32 8.66 -1.13 -12.56
C CYS A 32 8.52 -0.31 -13.84
N LYS A 33 8.50 1.02 -13.73
CA LYS A 33 8.44 1.92 -14.88
C LYS A 33 9.69 1.78 -15.77
N GLU A 34 10.88 1.75 -15.18
CA GLU A 34 12.15 1.57 -15.89
C GLU A 34 12.19 0.24 -16.67
N LYS A 35 11.65 -0.82 -16.06
CA LYS A 35 11.62 -2.17 -16.65
C LYS A 35 10.39 -2.45 -17.52
N ASN A 36 9.50 -1.46 -17.71
CA ASN A 36 8.22 -1.63 -18.40
C ASN A 36 7.37 -2.79 -17.83
N VAL A 37 7.42 -3.01 -16.52
CA VAL A 37 6.62 -4.01 -15.82
C VAL A 37 5.34 -3.35 -15.32
N PRO A 38 4.15 -3.90 -15.65
CA PRO A 38 2.90 -3.41 -15.07
C PRO A 38 2.91 -3.52 -13.56
N ILE A 39 2.34 -2.52 -12.90
CA ILE A 39 2.26 -2.49 -11.43
C ILE A 39 0.90 -1.96 -11.00
N ILE A 40 0.34 -2.56 -9.95
CA ILE A 40 -0.80 -2.06 -9.19
C ILE A 40 -0.37 -1.89 -7.72
N SER A 41 -0.86 -0.86 -7.06
CA SER A 41 -0.45 -0.55 -5.69
C SER A 41 -1.65 -0.38 -4.77
N SER A 42 -1.59 -0.99 -3.57
CA SER A 42 -2.55 -0.70 -2.49
C SER A 42 -2.21 0.61 -1.79
N MET A 43 -3.23 1.41 -1.53
CA MET A 43 -3.13 2.59 -0.67
C MET A 43 -3.43 2.24 0.79
N GLY A 44 -3.63 3.23 1.66
CA GLY A 44 -3.85 2.99 3.08
C GLY A 44 -5.15 2.24 3.39
N ALA A 45 -5.02 1.12 4.09
CA ALA A 45 -6.13 0.30 4.59
C ALA A 45 -6.28 0.36 6.12
N GLY A 46 -5.37 1.02 6.82
CA GLY A 46 -5.43 1.17 8.28
C GLY A 46 -6.50 2.17 8.74
N ASN A 47 -6.98 1.98 9.96
CA ASN A 47 -7.99 2.80 10.64
C ASN A 47 -9.30 2.92 9.85
N LYS A 48 -9.75 1.81 9.27
CA LYS A 48 -10.96 1.71 8.45
C LYS A 48 -11.77 0.49 8.84
N LEU A 49 -13.08 0.59 8.69
CA LEU A 49 -14.05 -0.46 9.02
C LEU A 49 -14.80 -0.96 7.78
N ASP A 50 -14.97 -0.10 6.79
CA ASP A 50 -15.76 -0.42 5.60
C ASP A 50 -14.88 -0.94 4.46
N ALA A 51 -14.87 -2.26 4.31
CA ALA A 51 -14.19 -2.92 3.19
C ALA A 51 -14.89 -2.68 1.84
N SER A 52 -16.17 -2.30 1.84
CA SER A 52 -16.94 -2.02 0.61
C SER A 52 -16.59 -0.66 -0.01
N ALA A 53 -15.94 0.22 0.75
CA ALA A 53 -15.49 1.53 0.29
C ALA A 53 -14.24 1.49 -0.61
N PHE A 54 -13.65 0.30 -0.84
CA PHE A 54 -12.51 0.19 -1.74
C PHE A 54 -12.90 0.38 -3.21
N ARG A 55 -12.03 1.07 -3.94
CA ARG A 55 -12.17 1.34 -5.38
C ARG A 55 -10.85 1.12 -6.10
N VAL A 56 -10.95 0.73 -7.37
CA VAL A 56 -9.82 0.69 -8.30
C VAL A 56 -9.85 1.96 -9.14
N ALA A 57 -8.75 2.68 -9.19
CA ALA A 57 -8.64 3.90 -9.98
C ALA A 57 -7.19 4.19 -10.38
N ASP A 58 -7.01 5.19 -11.24
CA ASP A 58 -5.72 5.84 -11.40
C ASP A 58 -5.40 6.68 -10.16
N ILE A 59 -4.13 6.70 -9.74
CA ILE A 59 -3.66 7.45 -8.57
C ILE A 59 -4.10 8.93 -8.60
N TYR A 60 -4.17 9.53 -9.80
CA TYR A 60 -4.56 10.93 -9.98
C TYR A 60 -6.07 11.19 -9.86
N LYS A 61 -6.88 10.12 -9.91
CA LYS A 61 -8.33 10.18 -9.72
C LYS A 61 -8.78 9.83 -8.29
N THR A 62 -7.84 9.48 -7.41
CA THR A 62 -8.15 9.10 -6.03
C THR A 62 -8.59 10.29 -5.18
N LYS A 63 -9.49 10.04 -4.22
CA LYS A 63 -10.04 11.03 -3.28
C LYS A 63 -9.79 10.56 -1.85
N VAL A 64 -10.00 11.43 -0.88
CA VAL A 64 -10.04 11.16 0.57
C VAL A 64 -8.75 10.57 1.16
N CYS A 65 -8.13 9.55 0.56
CA CYS A 65 -7.00 8.80 1.11
C CYS A 65 -5.74 9.67 1.32
N PRO A 66 -5.23 9.85 2.56
CA PRO A 66 -4.04 10.66 2.84
C PRO A 66 -2.78 10.11 2.17
N LEU A 67 -2.60 8.77 2.19
CA LEU A 67 -1.45 8.12 1.54
C LEU A 67 -1.45 8.37 0.03
N ALA A 68 -2.62 8.25 -0.62
CA ALA A 68 -2.74 8.54 -2.05
C ALA A 68 -2.41 10.00 -2.37
N LYS A 69 -2.75 10.95 -1.48
CA LYS A 69 -2.38 12.37 -1.63
C LYS A 69 -0.86 12.56 -1.64
N VAL A 70 -0.14 11.91 -0.74
CA VAL A 70 1.32 11.96 -0.68
C VAL A 70 1.94 11.30 -1.92
N MET A 71 1.48 10.09 -2.26
CA MET A 71 1.95 9.34 -3.43
C MET A 71 1.78 10.13 -4.73
N ARG A 72 0.61 10.76 -4.95
CA ARG A 72 0.37 11.61 -6.12
C ARG A 72 1.39 12.73 -6.25
N ARG A 73 1.67 13.44 -5.15
CA ARG A 73 2.63 14.54 -5.15
C ARG A 73 4.02 14.06 -5.51
N GLU A 74 4.47 12.98 -4.90
CA GLU A 74 5.81 12.45 -5.10
C GLU A 74 5.99 11.80 -6.49
N LEU A 75 4.99 11.08 -6.99
CA LEU A 75 5.02 10.47 -8.31
C LEU A 75 4.95 11.52 -9.43
N LYS A 76 4.20 12.60 -9.22
CA LYS A 76 4.15 13.73 -10.17
C LYS A 76 5.51 14.38 -10.36
N LYS A 77 6.26 14.61 -9.26
CA LYS A 77 7.64 15.13 -9.32
C LYS A 77 8.58 14.24 -10.12
N ARG A 78 8.33 12.92 -10.14
CA ARG A 78 9.14 11.92 -10.84
C ARG A 78 8.65 11.59 -12.24
N GLY A 79 7.69 12.35 -12.76
CA GLY A 79 7.17 12.18 -14.11
C GLY A 79 6.38 10.89 -14.34
N VAL A 80 5.79 10.31 -13.30
CA VAL A 80 4.88 9.17 -13.44
C VAL A 80 3.50 9.69 -13.82
N LYS A 81 3.03 9.34 -15.02
CA LYS A 81 1.77 9.86 -15.58
C LYS A 81 0.54 9.04 -15.16
N LYS A 82 0.72 7.77 -14.80
CA LYS A 82 -0.37 6.83 -14.49
C LYS A 82 0.11 5.76 -13.52
N LEU A 83 -0.74 5.40 -12.57
CA LEU A 83 -0.54 4.25 -11.69
C LEU A 83 -1.91 3.71 -11.28
N LYS A 84 -2.20 2.44 -11.60
CA LYS A 84 -3.41 1.75 -11.12
C LYS A 84 -3.25 1.49 -9.61
N VAL A 85 -4.25 1.87 -8.83
CA VAL A 85 -4.25 1.69 -7.38
C VAL A 85 -5.59 1.17 -6.86
N VAL A 86 -5.52 0.43 -5.76
CA VAL A 86 -6.67 0.14 -4.90
C VAL A 86 -6.62 1.08 -3.71
N TYR A 87 -7.68 1.84 -3.48
CA TYR A 87 -7.78 2.80 -2.39
C TYR A 87 -9.19 2.80 -1.81
N SER A 88 -9.35 3.21 -0.57
CA SER A 88 -10.66 3.34 0.06
C SER A 88 -11.09 4.81 0.10
N GLU A 89 -12.37 5.05 -0.15
CA GLU A 89 -13.03 6.36 -0.02
C GLU A 89 -13.48 6.67 1.41
N GLU A 90 -13.35 5.72 2.31
CA GLU A 90 -13.59 5.91 3.73
C GLU A 90 -12.53 6.83 4.36
N LYS A 91 -12.97 7.77 5.19
CA LYS A 91 -12.06 8.58 6.01
C LYS A 91 -11.45 7.71 7.10
N PRO A 92 -10.11 7.70 7.28
CA PRO A 92 -9.51 6.97 8.39
C PRO A 92 -10.07 7.48 9.73
N MET A 93 -10.45 6.56 10.59
CA MET A 93 -10.83 6.88 11.98
C MET A 93 -9.60 7.26 12.78
N ARG A 94 -9.78 8.08 13.78
CA ARG A 94 -8.74 8.32 14.78
C ARG A 94 -8.87 7.23 15.85
N PRO A 95 -7.75 6.56 16.19
CA PRO A 95 -7.75 5.67 17.35
C PRO A 95 -8.19 6.44 18.59
N VAL A 96 -8.93 5.77 19.46
CA VAL A 96 -9.23 6.30 20.79
C VAL A 96 -7.94 6.11 21.59
N ASP A 97 -7.30 7.21 21.99
CA ASP A 97 -6.15 7.17 22.90
C ASP A 97 -6.70 6.87 24.31
N GLU A 98 -6.73 5.62 24.69
CA GLU A 98 -6.87 5.25 26.12
C GLU A 98 -5.48 5.41 26.75
N GLU A 99 -5.36 6.35 27.70
CA GLU A 99 -4.09 6.69 28.34
C GLU A 99 -3.41 5.50 29.01
N GLU A 100 -4.17 4.47 29.43
CA GLU A 100 -3.67 3.29 30.12
C GLU A 100 -3.06 2.21 29.19
N SER A 101 -3.33 2.22 27.89
CA SER A 101 -2.85 1.20 26.94
C SER A 101 -2.05 1.77 25.76
N SER A 102 -1.63 3.02 25.87
CA SER A 102 -0.90 3.64 24.77
C SER A 102 0.56 3.18 24.74
N CYS A 103 1.09 2.91 23.57
CA CYS A 103 2.53 2.64 23.38
C CYS A 103 3.44 3.78 23.86
N ARG A 104 2.89 4.88 24.39
CA ARG A 104 3.64 5.95 25.03
C ARG A 104 4.02 5.62 26.46
N THR A 105 3.21 4.78 27.13
CA THR A 105 3.41 4.37 28.52
C THR A 105 4.01 2.98 28.63
N ASP A 106 3.63 2.04 27.75
CA ASP A 106 4.03 0.63 27.81
C ASP A 106 4.44 0.12 26.43
N CYS A 107 5.67 0.42 26.02
CA CYS A 107 6.19 0.00 24.72
C CYS A 107 6.83 -1.40 24.80
N VAL A 108 6.25 -2.39 24.13
CA VAL A 108 6.80 -3.75 23.93
C VAL A 108 7.67 -3.88 22.68
N CYS A 109 8.12 -2.78 22.10
CA CYS A 109 9.01 -2.83 20.94
C CYS A 109 10.37 -3.41 21.30
N PRO A 110 11.00 -4.25 20.45
CA PRO A 110 12.33 -4.79 20.71
C PRO A 110 13.34 -3.67 20.95
N PRO A 111 14.28 -3.83 21.91
CA PRO A 111 15.35 -2.87 22.15
C PRO A 111 16.16 -2.62 20.87
N GLY A 112 16.43 -1.37 20.54
CA GLY A 112 17.22 -1.00 19.35
C GLY A 112 16.45 -0.86 18.05
N SER A 113 15.12 -0.99 18.04
CA SER A 113 14.31 -0.66 16.85
C SER A 113 14.42 0.83 16.53
N GLN A 114 14.90 1.15 15.32
CA GLN A 114 15.09 2.55 14.86
C GLN A 114 13.77 3.34 14.73
N ARG A 115 12.61 2.69 14.83
CA ARG A 115 11.28 3.28 14.76
C ARG A 115 10.45 2.82 15.93
N THR A 116 10.43 3.62 16.98
CA THR A 116 9.54 3.44 18.11
C THR A 116 8.16 4.00 17.82
N CYS A 117 7.11 3.38 18.36
CA CYS A 117 5.74 3.85 18.25
C CYS A 117 5.55 5.26 18.87
N SER A 118 6.39 5.66 19.82
CA SER A 118 6.41 7.01 20.40
C SER A 118 6.74 8.13 19.40
N VAL A 119 7.39 7.79 18.26
CA VAL A 119 7.72 8.74 17.18
C VAL A 119 6.63 8.84 16.13
N ARG A 120 5.67 7.90 16.09
CA ARG A 120 4.54 7.93 15.17
C ARG A 120 3.44 8.82 15.72
N ARG A 121 2.91 9.71 14.88
CA ARG A 121 1.76 10.57 15.25
C ARG A 121 0.48 9.76 15.47
N ASP A 122 0.30 8.67 14.70
CA ASP A 122 -0.86 7.80 14.78
C ASP A 122 -0.39 6.35 14.68
N ILE A 123 -0.88 5.48 15.57
CA ILE A 123 -0.71 4.03 15.47
C ILE A 123 -1.82 3.51 14.55
N PRO A 124 -1.49 2.93 13.38
CA PRO A 124 -2.52 2.41 12.51
C PRO A 124 -3.11 1.13 13.08
N GLY A 125 -4.39 1.14 13.41
CA GLY A 125 -5.19 -0.05 13.65
C GLY A 125 -5.56 -0.72 12.32
N SER A 126 -5.74 -2.03 12.32
CA SER A 126 -6.20 -2.77 11.14
C SER A 126 -7.10 -3.92 11.56
N LEU A 127 -8.22 -4.05 10.84
CA LEU A 127 -9.09 -5.21 10.94
C LEU A 127 -8.72 -6.22 9.87
N ALA A 128 -8.74 -7.52 10.21
CA ALA A 128 -8.27 -8.58 9.32
C ALA A 128 -8.96 -8.57 7.93
N PHE A 129 -10.24 -8.24 7.87
CA PHE A 129 -11.01 -8.28 6.61
C PHE A 129 -10.77 -7.05 5.70
N VAL A 130 -10.41 -5.89 6.24
CA VAL A 130 -10.25 -4.66 5.44
C VAL A 130 -9.04 -4.75 4.49
N PRO A 131 -7.81 -5.02 4.94
CA PRO A 131 -6.68 -5.19 4.04
C PRO A 131 -6.81 -6.45 3.17
N SER A 132 -7.49 -7.50 3.67
CA SER A 132 -7.71 -8.73 2.89
C SER A 132 -8.56 -8.47 1.65
N VAL A 133 -9.64 -7.70 1.76
CA VAL A 133 -10.47 -7.30 0.61
C VAL A 133 -9.66 -6.47 -0.39
N ALA A 134 -8.83 -5.53 0.07
CA ALA A 134 -7.95 -4.79 -0.81
C ALA A 134 -6.99 -5.72 -1.58
N GLY A 135 -6.45 -6.74 -0.92
CA GLY A 135 -5.60 -7.77 -1.55
C GLY A 135 -6.35 -8.59 -2.60
N LEU A 136 -7.57 -9.02 -2.31
CA LEU A 136 -8.42 -9.76 -3.27
C LEU A 136 -8.77 -8.90 -4.50
N MET A 137 -9.06 -7.62 -4.31
CA MET A 137 -9.31 -6.70 -5.41
C MET A 137 -8.07 -6.54 -6.31
N ILE A 138 -6.87 -6.44 -5.72
CA ILE A 138 -5.62 -6.39 -6.48
C ILE A 138 -5.45 -7.68 -7.30
N ALA A 139 -5.65 -8.85 -6.68
CA ALA A 139 -5.53 -10.13 -7.36
C ALA A 139 -6.50 -10.21 -8.55
N GLY A 140 -7.75 -9.82 -8.37
CA GLY A 140 -8.75 -9.76 -9.44
C GLY A 140 -8.36 -8.83 -10.59
N GLU A 141 -7.84 -7.64 -10.29
CA GLU A 141 -7.38 -6.70 -11.32
C GLU A 141 -6.16 -7.21 -12.09
N VAL A 142 -5.21 -7.84 -11.40
CA VAL A 142 -4.04 -8.45 -12.07
C VAL A 142 -4.49 -9.58 -12.99
N THR A 143 -5.42 -10.42 -12.55
CA THR A 143 -5.98 -11.51 -13.39
C THR A 143 -6.65 -10.96 -14.63
N LYS A 144 -7.48 -9.92 -14.53
CA LYS A 144 -8.11 -9.26 -15.67
C LYS A 144 -7.07 -8.70 -16.65
N ASP A 145 -6.07 -7.98 -16.13
CA ASP A 145 -5.00 -7.40 -16.96
C ASP A 145 -4.19 -8.48 -17.71
N LEU A 146 -4.04 -9.68 -17.14
CA LEU A 146 -3.36 -10.80 -17.79
C LEU A 146 -4.21 -11.42 -18.90
N ILE A 147 -5.51 -11.63 -18.64
CA ILE A 147 -6.45 -12.18 -19.63
C ILE A 147 -6.59 -11.24 -20.84
N GLU A 148 -6.76 -9.93 -20.59
CA GLU A 148 -6.87 -8.93 -21.65
C GLU A 148 -5.63 -8.89 -22.56
N LYS A 149 -4.45 -9.10 -22.00
CA LYS A 149 -3.20 -9.17 -22.80
C LYS A 149 -3.11 -10.41 -23.68
N GLU A 150 -3.61 -11.54 -23.20
CA GLU A 150 -3.62 -12.78 -24.01
C GLU A 150 -4.65 -12.71 -25.14
N THR A 151 -5.76 -12.00 -24.92
CA THR A 151 -6.84 -11.86 -25.94
C THR A 151 -6.47 -10.83 -27.03
N SER A 152 -5.47 -9.98 -26.77
CA SER A 152 -5.01 -8.93 -27.70
C SER A 152 -3.84 -9.33 -28.59
N LEU A 153 -3.41 -10.60 -28.56
CA LEU A 153 -2.38 -11.25 -29.38
C LEU A 153 -2.98 -12.14 -30.44
#